data_a312a26644c8663bea0e3903e1136f84
#
_entry.id   a312a26644c8663bea0e3903e1136f84
#
_cell.length_a   1.000
_cell.length_b   1.000
_cell.length_c   1.000
_cell.angle_alpha   90.00
_cell.angle_beta   90.00
_cell.angle_gamma   90.00
#
_symmetry.space_group_name_H-M   'P 1'
#
loop_
_entity.id
_entity.type
_entity.pdbx_description
1 polymer ?
#
loop_
_entity_poly.entity_id
_entity_poly.type
_entity_poly.pdbx_seq_one_letter_code
_entity_poly.pdbx_strand_id
1 'polypeptide(L)'
;MIQLEGRNPVTEALKQGSIINLKVERGHETEVKIKVILDIARKTKIPVQFVNRKQMSKLSATGNHQGIIGYAQTDAKWGLGKVLKETGKDVCIVILDQVQDPHNLGAIIRTSDGAGVDGIAIPKKASASLSPTVHRVSMGGSLHVPVWETNLYPAIKLMKEEGLKLVAVDSSGTKPYYEEDLTGAVVLCFGGEDRGVSPTMISKCDSVVNIPMMGKLSSLNVSVAAGIVLYERISQMAEKNST
;
A
#
# COMPACT_ATOMS: atom_id res chain seq x y z
N MET A 1 -12.29 -9.22 9.58
CA MET A 1 -12.40 -8.02 10.44
C MET A 1 -10.99 -7.52 10.72
N ILE A 2 -10.71 -6.25 10.48
CA ILE A 2 -9.42 -5.61 10.72
C ILE A 2 -9.54 -4.55 11.82
N GLN A 3 -8.44 -4.33 12.54
CA GLN A 3 -8.31 -3.26 13.52
C GLN A 3 -7.58 -2.07 12.89
N LEU A 4 -8.19 -0.92 12.96
CA LEU A 4 -7.67 0.35 12.47
C LEU A 4 -7.39 1.28 13.67
N GLU A 5 -6.16 1.77 13.77
CA GLU A 5 -5.74 2.66 14.84
C GLU A 5 -5.36 4.03 14.31
N GLY A 6 -5.87 5.07 14.96
CA GLY A 6 -5.64 6.45 14.58
C GLY A 6 -6.76 7.05 13.73
N ARG A 7 -6.78 8.37 13.71
CA ARG A 7 -7.90 9.17 13.19
C ARG A 7 -8.08 9.01 11.69
N ASN A 8 -6.99 8.98 10.92
CA ASN A 8 -7.07 8.94 9.46
C ASN A 8 -7.59 7.59 8.94
N PRO A 9 -7.01 6.40 9.32
CA PRO A 9 -7.54 5.12 8.87
C PRO A 9 -9.01 4.91 9.23
N VAL A 10 -9.39 5.33 10.46
CA VAL A 10 -10.78 5.24 10.92
C VAL A 10 -11.70 6.15 10.11
N THR A 11 -11.25 7.38 9.77
CA THR A 11 -12.06 8.29 8.94
C THR A 11 -12.26 7.73 7.53
N GLU A 12 -11.22 7.18 6.91
CA GLU A 12 -11.34 6.58 5.57
C GLU A 12 -12.26 5.37 5.58
N ALA A 13 -12.13 4.48 6.56
CA ALA A 13 -13.04 3.35 6.71
C ALA A 13 -14.51 3.76 6.96
N LEU A 14 -14.73 4.86 7.69
CA LEU A 14 -16.08 5.43 7.86
C LEU A 14 -16.66 5.94 6.54
N LYS A 15 -15.88 6.64 5.74
CA LYS A 15 -16.31 7.13 4.42
C LYS A 15 -16.70 5.98 3.49
N GLN A 16 -16.01 4.85 3.58
CA GLN A 16 -16.32 3.63 2.83
C GLN A 16 -17.48 2.82 3.41
N GLY A 17 -18.01 3.18 4.58
CA GLY A 17 -19.05 2.42 5.24
C GLY A 17 -18.60 1.05 5.77
N SER A 18 -17.29 0.83 5.94
CA SER A 18 -16.72 -0.46 6.34
C SER A 18 -16.61 -0.65 7.86
N ILE A 19 -16.77 0.42 8.66
CA ILE A 19 -16.67 0.35 10.12
C ILE A 19 -17.87 -0.40 10.72
N ILE A 20 -17.57 -1.36 11.59
CA ILE A 20 -18.56 -2.12 12.36
C ILE A 20 -18.77 -1.51 13.74
N ASN A 21 -17.70 -1.11 14.41
CA ASN A 21 -17.77 -0.45 15.72
C ASN A 21 -16.52 0.41 16.00
N LEU A 22 -16.65 1.31 16.97
CA LEU A 22 -15.61 2.23 17.38
C LEU A 22 -15.35 2.12 18.89
N LYS A 23 -14.08 2.25 19.28
CA LYS A 23 -13.65 2.49 20.66
C LYS A 23 -13.02 3.88 20.70
N VAL A 24 -13.50 4.73 21.61
CA VAL A 24 -13.01 6.10 21.79
C VAL A 24 -12.52 6.26 23.22
N GLU A 25 -11.32 6.79 23.38
CA GLU A 25 -10.76 7.09 24.69
C GLU A 25 -11.49 8.29 25.31
N ARG A 26 -11.95 8.15 26.55
CA ARG A 26 -12.61 9.23 27.29
C ARG A 26 -11.66 10.44 27.41
N GLY A 27 -12.20 11.63 27.20
CA GLY A 27 -11.44 12.89 27.21
C GLY A 27 -11.00 13.36 25.82
N HIS A 28 -11.13 12.53 24.78
CA HIS A 28 -10.83 12.90 23.40
C HIS A 28 -12.07 13.31 22.59
N GLU A 29 -13.26 13.26 23.16
CA GLU A 29 -14.55 13.49 22.48
C GLU A 29 -14.67 14.90 21.89
N THR A 30 -14.00 15.88 22.51
CA THR A 30 -14.02 17.29 22.11
C THR A 30 -13.02 17.62 21.02
N GLU A 31 -12.09 16.73 20.73
CA GLU A 31 -11.11 16.96 19.66
C GLU A 31 -11.79 16.99 18.28
N VAL A 32 -11.48 18.00 17.49
CA VAL A 32 -12.16 18.30 16.21
C VAL A 32 -12.32 17.06 15.33
N LYS A 33 -11.22 16.34 15.08
CA LYS A 33 -11.26 15.14 14.21
C LYS A 33 -12.10 14.00 14.80
N ILE A 34 -12.02 13.78 16.12
CA ILE A 34 -12.82 12.74 16.80
C ILE A 34 -14.29 13.13 16.82
N LYS A 35 -14.61 14.40 17.04
CA LYS A 35 -15.98 14.90 16.98
C LYS A 35 -16.61 14.64 15.60
N VAL A 36 -15.89 14.92 14.51
CA VAL A 36 -16.37 14.61 13.15
C VAL A 36 -16.64 13.11 12.99
N ILE A 37 -15.75 12.24 13.46
CA ILE A 37 -15.92 10.79 13.43
C ILE A 37 -17.17 10.37 14.21
N LEU A 38 -17.37 10.91 15.41
CA LEU A 38 -18.53 10.62 16.26
C LEU A 38 -19.84 11.08 15.62
N ASP A 39 -19.85 12.23 14.95
CA ASP A 39 -21.03 12.74 14.24
C ASP A 39 -21.40 11.84 13.06
N ILE A 40 -20.41 11.35 12.29
CA ILE A 40 -20.63 10.36 11.22
C ILE A 40 -21.17 9.07 11.83
N ALA A 41 -20.52 8.53 12.87
CA ALA A 41 -20.92 7.29 13.51
C ALA A 41 -22.36 7.34 14.03
N ARG A 42 -22.77 8.49 14.61
CA ARG A 42 -24.15 8.72 15.06
C ARG A 42 -25.14 8.69 13.89
N LYS A 43 -24.82 9.39 12.78
CA LYS A 43 -25.69 9.41 11.57
C LYS A 43 -25.83 8.04 10.94
N THR A 44 -24.77 7.25 10.93
CA THR A 44 -24.73 5.90 10.33
C THR A 44 -25.08 4.79 11.31
N LYS A 45 -25.44 5.13 12.56
CA LYS A 45 -25.81 4.19 13.65
C LYS A 45 -24.69 3.18 13.98
N ILE A 46 -23.44 3.55 13.78
CA ILE A 46 -22.29 2.72 14.14
C ILE A 46 -22.13 2.71 15.67
N PRO A 47 -22.02 1.54 16.32
CA PRO A 47 -21.81 1.45 17.76
C PRO A 47 -20.51 2.10 18.20
N VAL A 48 -20.58 2.99 19.19
CA VAL A 48 -19.42 3.65 19.80
C VAL A 48 -19.35 3.28 21.28
N GLN A 49 -18.20 2.79 21.71
CA GLN A 49 -17.92 2.53 23.12
C GLN A 49 -16.83 3.45 23.62
N PHE A 50 -17.13 4.19 24.68
CA PHE A 50 -16.14 5.01 25.38
C PHE A 50 -15.39 4.15 26.40
N VAL A 51 -14.07 4.17 26.34
CA VAL A 51 -13.17 3.39 27.18
C VAL A 51 -12.19 4.31 27.90
N ASN A 52 -11.66 3.89 29.05
CA ASN A 52 -10.61 4.66 29.71
C ASN A 52 -9.23 4.38 29.08
N ARG A 53 -8.24 5.21 29.40
CA ARG A 53 -6.87 5.12 28.87
C ARG A 53 -6.25 3.73 29.05
N LYS A 54 -6.44 3.10 30.23
CA LYS A 54 -5.90 1.76 30.52
C LYS A 54 -6.52 0.69 29.62
N GLN A 55 -7.82 0.78 29.36
CA GLN A 55 -8.52 -0.12 28.45
C GLN A 55 -8.08 0.13 26.99
N MET A 56 -7.96 1.40 26.56
CA MET A 56 -7.51 1.75 25.23
C MET A 56 -6.08 1.22 24.97
N SER A 57 -5.16 1.39 25.91
CA SER A 57 -3.80 0.86 25.81
C SER A 57 -3.73 -0.66 25.71
N LYS A 58 -4.67 -1.38 26.34
CA LYS A 58 -4.76 -2.85 26.21
C LYS A 58 -5.32 -3.30 24.86
N LEU A 59 -6.18 -2.51 24.26
CA LEU A 59 -6.79 -2.80 22.94
C LEU A 59 -5.86 -2.44 21.80
N SER A 60 -5.00 -1.43 21.98
CA SER A 60 -4.09 -0.96 20.95
C SER A 60 -2.99 -1.98 20.66
N ALA A 61 -2.82 -2.33 19.41
CA ALA A 61 -1.73 -3.17 18.90
C ALA A 61 -0.48 -2.36 18.59
N THR A 62 -0.63 -1.04 18.32
CA THR A 62 0.49 -0.18 17.88
C THR A 62 1.01 0.75 18.99
N GLY A 63 0.26 0.91 20.08
CA GLY A 63 0.51 1.92 21.11
C GLY A 63 0.25 3.36 20.66
N ASN A 64 -0.15 3.58 19.40
CA ASN A 64 -0.34 4.92 18.83
C ASN A 64 -1.73 5.11 18.21
N HIS A 65 -2.77 4.91 19.03
CA HIS A 65 -4.18 4.93 18.62
C HIS A 65 -4.79 6.33 18.46
N GLN A 66 -4.10 7.39 18.89
CA GLN A 66 -4.59 8.79 18.80
C GLN A 66 -6.01 9.00 19.36
N GLY A 67 -6.37 8.28 20.43
CA GLY A 67 -7.67 8.34 21.10
C GLY A 67 -8.79 7.53 20.44
N ILE A 68 -8.53 6.80 19.35
CA ILE A 68 -9.56 6.05 18.64
C ILE A 68 -9.04 4.75 18.03
N ILE A 69 -9.88 3.70 18.11
CA ILE A 69 -9.71 2.41 17.44
C ILE A 69 -11.02 2.08 16.73
N GLY A 70 -10.97 1.76 15.45
CA GLY A 70 -12.07 1.26 14.65
C GLY A 70 -11.89 -0.21 14.29
N TYR A 71 -12.99 -0.94 14.25
CA TYR A 71 -13.02 -2.29 13.71
C TYR A 71 -13.82 -2.26 12.41
N ALA A 72 -13.21 -2.70 11.32
CA ALA A 72 -13.79 -2.67 9.99
C ALA A 72 -13.92 -4.06 9.38
N GLN A 73 -14.91 -4.24 8.54
CA GLN A 73 -15.02 -5.38 7.66
C GLN A 73 -14.42 -4.97 6.31
N THR A 74 -13.41 -5.71 5.88
CA THR A 74 -12.92 -5.58 4.52
C THR A 74 -13.57 -6.68 3.71
N ASP A 75 -14.35 -6.30 2.73
CA ASP A 75 -14.65 -7.21 1.65
C ASP A 75 -13.34 -7.41 0.89
N ALA A 76 -12.96 -8.65 0.62
CA ALA A 76 -11.85 -8.97 -0.28
C ALA A 76 -12.27 -8.59 -1.71
N LYS A 77 -12.39 -7.27 -1.97
CA LYS A 77 -13.13 -6.74 -3.13
C LYS A 77 -12.48 -7.06 -4.47
N TRP A 78 -11.15 -7.34 -4.48
CA TRP A 78 -10.43 -7.31 -5.74
C TRP A 78 -9.38 -8.42 -5.78
N GLY A 79 -9.74 -9.58 -6.27
CA GLY A 79 -8.75 -10.57 -6.67
C GLY A 79 -7.94 -10.06 -7.87
N LEU A 80 -6.66 -10.41 -7.96
CA LEU A 80 -5.78 -10.01 -9.06
C LEU A 80 -6.42 -10.17 -10.44
N GLY A 81 -7.04 -11.32 -10.72
CA GLY A 81 -7.70 -11.57 -12.01
C GLY A 81 -8.89 -10.63 -12.30
N LYS A 82 -9.52 -10.06 -11.27
CA LYS A 82 -10.58 -9.07 -11.47
C LYS A 82 -9.99 -7.72 -11.82
N VAL A 83 -8.96 -7.28 -11.10
CA VAL A 83 -8.25 -6.03 -11.37
C VAL A 83 -7.70 -6.02 -12.79
N LEU A 84 -7.03 -7.08 -13.23
CA LEU A 84 -6.50 -7.20 -14.59
C LEU A 84 -7.57 -7.07 -15.69
N LYS A 85 -8.80 -7.51 -15.42
CA LYS A 85 -9.92 -7.40 -16.38
C LYS A 85 -10.62 -6.06 -16.37
N GLU A 86 -10.65 -5.36 -15.23
CA GLU A 86 -11.46 -4.15 -15.05
C GLU A 86 -10.70 -2.85 -15.24
N THR A 87 -9.36 -2.84 -15.07
CA THR A 87 -8.55 -1.60 -15.08
C THR A 87 -8.07 -1.15 -16.47
N GLY A 88 -8.28 -1.91 -17.52
CA GLY A 88 -7.98 -1.46 -18.89
C GLY A 88 -6.49 -1.50 -19.26
N LYS A 89 -6.08 -0.61 -20.20
CA LYS A 89 -4.76 -0.67 -20.86
C LYS A 89 -3.60 -0.11 -20.04
N ASP A 90 -3.87 0.67 -18.99
CA ASP A 90 -2.85 1.39 -18.23
C ASP A 90 -2.68 0.87 -16.78
N VAL A 91 -3.00 -0.40 -16.57
CA VAL A 91 -2.87 -1.09 -15.29
C VAL A 91 -1.46 -0.93 -14.71
N CYS A 92 -1.38 -0.53 -13.45
CA CYS A 92 -0.14 -0.49 -12.68
C CYS A 92 -0.22 -1.39 -11.46
N ILE A 93 0.63 -2.40 -11.40
CA ILE A 93 0.74 -3.29 -10.24
C ILE A 93 2.13 -3.15 -9.63
N VAL A 94 2.20 -3.16 -8.29
CA VAL A 94 3.46 -3.22 -7.56
C VAL A 94 3.67 -4.63 -7.01
N ILE A 95 4.85 -5.19 -7.20
CA ILE A 95 5.31 -6.40 -6.51
C ILE A 95 6.36 -5.99 -5.49
N LEU A 96 6.20 -6.45 -4.24
CA LEU A 96 7.19 -6.26 -3.18
C LEU A 96 7.81 -7.61 -2.84
N ASP A 97 9.05 -7.83 -3.31
CA ASP A 97 9.79 -9.07 -3.08
C ASP A 97 10.53 -9.00 -1.75
N GLN A 98 9.95 -9.58 -0.69
CA GLN A 98 10.53 -9.69 0.64
C GLN A 98 10.71 -8.36 1.41
N VAL A 99 9.82 -7.39 1.22
CA VAL A 99 9.76 -6.20 2.10
C VAL A 99 9.19 -6.60 3.46
N GLN A 100 10.01 -6.57 4.51
CA GLN A 100 9.67 -7.12 5.83
C GLN A 100 9.26 -6.07 6.86
N ASP A 101 9.69 -4.82 6.70
CA ASP A 101 9.31 -3.75 7.62
C ASP A 101 7.87 -3.27 7.36
N PRO A 102 6.96 -3.37 8.37
CA PRO A 102 5.59 -2.84 8.26
C PRO A 102 5.53 -1.34 7.96
N HIS A 103 6.54 -0.56 8.36
CA HIS A 103 6.59 0.86 8.05
C HIS A 103 6.86 1.10 6.57
N ASN A 104 7.78 0.35 5.96
CA ASN A 104 8.04 0.43 4.54
C ASN A 104 6.82 -0.02 3.73
N LEU A 105 6.20 -1.15 4.08
CA LEU A 105 4.97 -1.60 3.43
C LEU A 105 3.85 -0.54 3.53
N GLY A 106 3.63 0.02 4.70
CA GLY A 106 2.62 1.07 4.91
C GLY A 106 2.91 2.35 4.10
N ALA A 107 4.17 2.77 4.03
CA ALA A 107 4.59 3.93 3.24
C ALA A 107 4.43 3.69 1.73
N ILE A 108 4.79 2.49 1.24
CA ILE A 108 4.59 2.12 -0.17
C ILE A 108 3.10 2.08 -0.52
N ILE A 109 2.25 1.49 0.31
CA ILE A 109 0.79 1.47 0.09
C ILE A 109 0.24 2.90 0.00
N ARG A 110 0.67 3.80 0.89
CA ARG A 110 0.25 5.21 0.86
C ARG A 110 0.67 5.91 -0.41
N THR A 111 1.91 5.70 -0.85
CA THR A 111 2.43 6.29 -2.09
C THR A 111 1.72 5.69 -3.31
N SER A 112 1.45 4.40 -3.29
CA SER A 112 0.70 3.68 -4.33
C SER A 112 -0.73 4.19 -4.48
N ASP A 113 -1.42 4.49 -3.37
CA ASP A 113 -2.74 5.13 -3.39
C ASP A 113 -2.68 6.51 -4.08
N GLY A 114 -1.69 7.35 -3.70
CA GLY A 114 -1.46 8.65 -4.32
C GLY A 114 -1.05 8.59 -5.79
N ALA A 115 -0.41 7.50 -6.21
CA ALA A 115 0.05 7.27 -7.58
C ALA A 115 -0.97 6.53 -8.46
N GLY A 116 -2.15 6.17 -7.94
CA GLY A 116 -3.18 5.47 -8.70
C GLY A 116 -2.78 4.04 -9.08
N VAL A 117 -2.05 3.34 -8.21
CA VAL A 117 -1.68 1.93 -8.39
C VAL A 117 -2.91 1.05 -8.19
N ASP A 118 -3.15 0.12 -9.10
CA ASP A 118 -4.32 -0.76 -9.11
C ASP A 118 -4.24 -1.93 -8.11
N GLY A 119 -3.04 -2.24 -7.63
CA GLY A 119 -2.85 -3.23 -6.59
C GLY A 119 -1.40 -3.56 -6.27
N ILE A 120 -1.21 -4.21 -5.12
CA ILE A 120 0.11 -4.60 -4.61
C ILE A 120 0.11 -6.10 -4.34
N ALA A 121 1.07 -6.83 -4.89
CA ALA A 121 1.29 -8.24 -4.59
C ALA A 121 2.50 -8.41 -3.66
N ILE A 122 2.29 -9.14 -2.57
CA ILE A 122 3.34 -9.48 -1.59
C ILE A 122 3.40 -11.00 -1.39
N PRO A 123 4.57 -11.58 -1.11
CA PRO A 123 4.66 -13.01 -0.85
C PRO A 123 3.99 -13.39 0.48
N LYS A 124 3.43 -14.60 0.55
CA LYS A 124 2.81 -15.14 1.78
C LYS A 124 3.80 -15.36 2.94
N LYS A 125 5.09 -15.43 2.64
CA LYS A 125 6.17 -15.64 3.62
C LYS A 125 7.29 -14.65 3.35
N ALA A 126 8.08 -14.36 4.39
CA ALA A 126 9.20 -13.43 4.32
C ALA A 126 8.83 -12.01 3.85
N SER A 127 7.63 -11.54 4.20
CA SER A 127 7.14 -10.20 3.93
C SER A 127 6.31 -9.69 5.12
N ALA A 128 6.22 -8.38 5.28
CA ALA A 128 5.25 -7.78 6.17
C ALA A 128 3.83 -8.12 5.70
N SER A 129 2.93 -8.38 6.64
CA SER A 129 1.50 -8.59 6.37
C SER A 129 0.68 -7.33 6.68
N LEU A 130 -0.56 -7.28 6.22
CA LEU A 130 -1.50 -6.19 6.55
C LEU A 130 -1.83 -6.23 8.06
N SER A 131 -1.04 -5.52 8.84
CA SER A 131 -1.18 -5.37 10.30
C SER A 131 -1.78 -4.02 10.67
N PRO A 132 -2.23 -3.81 11.93
CA PRO A 132 -2.65 -2.49 12.41
C PRO A 132 -1.59 -1.39 12.18
N THR A 133 -0.30 -1.73 12.28
CA THR A 133 0.80 -0.80 11.96
C THR A 133 0.77 -0.38 10.49
N VAL A 134 0.62 -1.32 9.57
CA VAL A 134 0.53 -1.04 8.12
C VAL A 134 -0.69 -0.16 7.81
N HIS A 135 -1.86 -0.50 8.36
CA HIS A 135 -3.07 0.32 8.19
C HIS A 135 -2.89 1.74 8.71
N ARG A 136 -2.21 1.91 9.84
CA ARG A 136 -1.92 3.23 10.42
C ARG A 136 -0.92 4.02 9.58
N VAL A 137 0.20 3.41 9.17
CA VAL A 137 1.26 4.07 8.40
C VAL A 137 0.76 4.45 6.99
N SER A 138 -0.03 3.59 6.37
CA SER A 138 -0.65 3.89 5.06
C SER A 138 -1.71 5.00 5.10
N MET A 139 -2.06 5.50 6.30
CA MET A 139 -3.02 6.61 6.49
C MET A 139 -4.42 6.33 5.92
N GLY A 140 -4.77 5.07 5.69
CA GLY A 140 -6.01 4.63 5.06
C GLY A 140 -5.84 4.11 3.63
N GLY A 141 -4.70 4.31 2.98
CA GLY A 141 -4.42 3.82 1.62
C GLY A 141 -4.63 2.31 1.47
N SER A 142 -4.39 1.53 2.54
CA SER A 142 -4.66 0.07 2.56
C SER A 142 -6.15 -0.32 2.45
N LEU A 143 -7.05 0.64 2.50
CA LEU A 143 -8.48 0.45 2.25
C LEU A 143 -8.86 0.74 0.80
N HIS A 144 -8.00 1.43 0.07
CA HIS A 144 -8.19 1.84 -1.32
C HIS A 144 -7.46 0.92 -2.28
N VAL A 145 -6.16 0.69 -2.02
CA VAL A 145 -5.29 -0.14 -2.85
C VAL A 145 -5.39 -1.60 -2.39
N PRO A 146 -5.84 -2.53 -3.24
CA PRO A 146 -5.83 -3.96 -2.95
C PRO A 146 -4.40 -4.46 -2.67
N VAL A 147 -4.23 -5.21 -1.58
CA VAL A 147 -2.97 -5.90 -1.28
C VAL A 147 -3.21 -7.39 -1.26
N TRP A 148 -2.52 -8.12 -2.12
CA TRP A 148 -2.66 -9.58 -2.25
C TRP A 148 -1.46 -10.31 -1.63
N GLU A 149 -1.71 -11.02 -0.54
CA GLU A 149 -0.75 -11.99 -0.01
C GLU A 149 -0.85 -13.28 -0.83
N THR A 150 0.07 -13.47 -1.78
CA THR A 150 -0.04 -14.54 -2.77
C THR A 150 1.28 -15.25 -3.04
N ASN A 151 1.22 -16.35 -3.79
CA ASN A 151 2.42 -16.90 -4.41
C ASN A 151 2.76 -16.04 -5.65
N LEU A 152 3.88 -15.36 -5.61
CA LEU A 152 4.25 -14.39 -6.66
C LEU A 152 4.44 -15.05 -8.03
N TYR A 153 4.95 -16.29 -8.13
CA TYR A 153 5.22 -16.90 -9.44
C TYR A 153 3.98 -17.15 -10.28
N PRO A 154 2.92 -17.80 -9.76
CA PRO A 154 1.66 -17.90 -10.50
C PRO A 154 1.04 -16.54 -10.81
N ALA A 155 1.15 -15.57 -9.90
CA ALA A 155 0.65 -14.21 -10.13
C ALA A 155 1.38 -13.51 -11.28
N ILE A 156 2.70 -13.60 -11.33
CA ILE A 156 3.53 -13.08 -12.43
C ILE A 156 3.16 -13.73 -13.76
N LYS A 157 2.96 -15.05 -13.77
CA LYS A 157 2.55 -15.74 -14.99
C LYS A 157 1.24 -15.18 -15.52
N LEU A 158 0.24 -15.01 -14.66
CA LEU A 158 -1.04 -14.42 -15.02
C LEU A 158 -0.87 -12.97 -15.54
N MET A 159 -0.07 -12.13 -14.88
CA MET A 159 0.19 -10.75 -15.31
C MET A 159 0.83 -10.71 -16.70
N LYS A 160 1.77 -11.61 -17.00
CA LYS A 160 2.39 -11.72 -18.33
C LYS A 160 1.41 -12.22 -19.41
N GLU A 161 0.56 -13.18 -19.07
CA GLU A 161 -0.49 -13.67 -19.97
C GLU A 161 -1.49 -12.55 -20.34
N GLU A 162 -1.72 -11.60 -19.43
CA GLU A 162 -2.55 -10.40 -19.65
C GLU A 162 -1.75 -9.23 -20.28
N GLY A 163 -0.49 -9.45 -20.67
CA GLY A 163 0.33 -8.49 -21.41
C GLY A 163 1.01 -7.41 -20.58
N LEU A 164 1.10 -7.57 -19.26
CA LEU A 164 1.80 -6.60 -18.42
C LEU A 164 3.32 -6.75 -18.57
N LYS A 165 4.01 -5.62 -18.75
CA LYS A 165 5.46 -5.53 -18.75
C LYS A 165 5.97 -5.54 -17.30
N LEU A 166 6.93 -6.39 -17.00
CA LEU A 166 7.54 -6.47 -15.66
C LEU A 166 8.88 -5.74 -15.65
N VAL A 167 8.99 -4.75 -14.76
CA VAL A 167 10.19 -3.95 -14.57
C VAL A 167 10.70 -4.12 -13.13
N ALA A 168 11.90 -4.66 -12.96
CA ALA A 168 12.55 -4.69 -11.66
C ALA A 168 13.29 -3.36 -11.41
N VAL A 169 13.13 -2.83 -10.20
CA VAL A 169 13.86 -1.66 -9.73
C VAL A 169 14.93 -2.14 -8.75
N ASP A 170 16.16 -2.23 -9.24
CA ASP A 170 17.28 -2.81 -8.49
C ASP A 170 18.60 -2.13 -8.87
N SER A 171 19.53 -2.06 -7.92
CA SER A 171 20.85 -1.45 -8.13
C SER A 171 21.71 -2.16 -9.18
N SER A 172 21.40 -3.42 -9.50
CA SER A 172 22.05 -4.19 -10.57
C SER A 172 21.61 -3.79 -11.98
N GLY A 173 20.56 -2.97 -12.11
CA GLY A 173 20.11 -2.44 -13.38
C GLY A 173 21.16 -1.57 -14.05
N THR A 174 21.31 -1.69 -15.37
CA THR A 174 22.24 -0.89 -16.16
C THR A 174 21.59 0.33 -16.80
N LYS A 175 20.26 0.38 -16.82
CA LYS A 175 19.44 1.44 -17.39
C LYS A 175 18.82 2.30 -16.28
N PRO A 176 18.96 3.63 -16.31
CA PRO A 176 18.25 4.50 -15.38
C PRO A 176 16.73 4.37 -15.52
N TYR A 177 15.99 4.46 -14.41
CA TYR A 177 14.54 4.29 -14.38
C TYR A 177 13.77 5.23 -15.31
N TYR A 178 14.25 6.45 -15.48
CA TYR A 178 13.63 7.47 -16.31
C TYR A 178 13.84 7.27 -17.83
N GLU A 179 14.71 6.35 -18.23
CA GLU A 179 14.88 5.93 -19.63
C GLU A 179 13.99 4.73 -19.99
N GLU A 180 13.34 4.10 -19.01
CA GLU A 180 12.42 2.99 -19.22
C GLU A 180 11.03 3.52 -19.54
N ASP A 181 10.35 2.97 -20.55
CA ASP A 181 8.94 3.24 -20.77
C ASP A 181 8.10 2.54 -19.69
N LEU A 182 7.56 3.33 -18.75
CA LEU A 182 6.72 2.92 -17.65
C LEU A 182 5.22 3.17 -17.92
N THR A 183 4.88 3.60 -19.15
CA THR A 183 3.49 3.80 -19.56
C THR A 183 2.80 2.48 -19.89
N GLY A 184 1.46 2.50 -19.98
CA GLY A 184 0.67 1.29 -20.27
C GLY A 184 0.59 0.32 -19.10
N ALA A 185 0.32 -0.95 -19.41
CA ALA A 185 0.18 -2.02 -18.43
C ALA A 185 1.55 -2.47 -17.91
N VAL A 186 1.85 -2.14 -16.63
CA VAL A 186 3.18 -2.36 -16.05
C VAL A 186 3.10 -2.98 -14.65
N VAL A 187 4.09 -3.81 -14.35
CA VAL A 187 4.36 -4.32 -13.01
C VAL A 187 5.72 -3.79 -12.56
N LEU A 188 5.76 -3.06 -11.47
CA LEU A 188 6.97 -2.54 -10.86
C LEU A 188 7.37 -3.43 -9.69
N CYS A 189 8.53 -4.09 -9.79
CA CYS A 189 9.03 -5.02 -8.78
C CYS A 189 10.11 -4.34 -7.93
N PHE A 190 9.88 -4.26 -6.60
CA PHE A 190 10.83 -3.73 -5.64
C PHE A 190 11.27 -4.84 -4.68
N GLY A 191 12.53 -4.86 -4.31
CA GLY A 191 13.10 -5.84 -3.38
C GLY A 191 13.09 -5.39 -1.93
N GLY A 192 13.45 -6.30 -1.02
CA GLY A 192 13.65 -6.01 0.39
C GLY A 192 14.91 -5.17 0.64
N GLU A 193 15.01 -4.63 1.86
CA GLU A 193 16.01 -3.63 2.25
C GLU A 193 17.45 -4.15 2.15
N ASP A 194 17.68 -5.42 2.50
CA ASP A 194 19.03 -5.99 2.62
C ASP A 194 19.56 -6.58 1.29
N ARG A 195 18.68 -7.11 0.45
CA ARG A 195 19.09 -7.96 -0.69
C ARG A 195 18.61 -7.46 -2.04
N GLY A 196 17.83 -6.37 -2.07
CA GLY A 196 17.19 -5.90 -3.29
C GLY A 196 16.18 -6.91 -3.85
N VAL A 197 15.97 -6.89 -5.14
CA VAL A 197 15.10 -7.82 -5.85
C VAL A 197 15.80 -9.17 -5.98
N SER A 198 15.14 -10.28 -5.62
CA SER A 198 15.76 -11.60 -5.69
C SER A 198 16.17 -11.97 -7.13
N PRO A 199 17.29 -12.71 -7.31
CA PRO A 199 17.72 -13.13 -8.66
C PRO A 199 16.65 -13.90 -9.42
N THR A 200 15.83 -14.68 -8.71
CA THR A 200 14.72 -15.42 -9.31
C THR A 200 13.61 -14.45 -9.79
N MET A 201 13.35 -13.37 -9.08
CA MET A 201 12.42 -12.34 -9.49
C MET A 201 12.97 -11.57 -10.69
N ILE A 202 14.24 -11.14 -10.63
CA ILE A 202 14.94 -10.46 -11.74
C ILE A 202 14.84 -11.28 -13.04
N SER A 203 15.07 -12.60 -12.97
CA SER A 203 14.97 -13.48 -14.16
C SER A 203 13.58 -13.58 -14.78
N LYS A 204 12.55 -13.10 -14.09
CA LYS A 204 11.16 -13.04 -14.60
C LYS A 204 10.80 -11.66 -15.17
N CYS A 205 11.58 -10.63 -14.85
CA CYS A 205 11.33 -9.29 -15.35
C CYS A 205 11.80 -9.12 -16.79
N ASP A 206 11.13 -8.26 -17.52
CA ASP A 206 11.43 -7.94 -18.91
C ASP A 206 12.54 -6.88 -19.01
N SER A 207 12.68 -6.06 -17.96
CA SER A 207 13.80 -5.12 -17.80
C SER A 207 14.17 -4.93 -16.33
N VAL A 208 15.40 -4.47 -16.11
CA VAL A 208 15.94 -4.12 -14.78
C VAL A 208 16.48 -2.70 -14.86
N VAL A 209 15.92 -1.82 -14.05
CA VAL A 209 16.31 -0.41 -14.01
C VAL A 209 16.91 -0.05 -12.67
N ASN A 210 17.77 0.97 -12.63
CA ASN A 210 18.33 1.50 -11.42
C ASN A 210 17.88 2.94 -11.16
N ILE A 211 18.02 3.37 -9.91
CA ILE A 211 17.96 4.78 -9.53
C ILE A 211 19.41 5.25 -9.38
N PRO A 212 19.91 6.19 -10.23
CA PRO A 212 21.29 6.63 -10.17
C PRO A 212 21.63 7.24 -8.81
N MET A 213 22.71 6.75 -8.18
CA MET A 213 23.20 7.22 -6.90
C MET A 213 24.44 8.08 -7.11
N MET A 214 24.36 9.38 -6.78
CA MET A 214 25.46 10.33 -6.93
C MET A 214 26.32 10.46 -5.66
N GLY A 215 25.89 9.83 -4.58
CA GLY A 215 26.55 9.85 -3.28
C GLY A 215 27.40 8.61 -3.01
N LYS A 216 27.74 8.40 -1.72
CA LYS A 216 28.53 7.25 -1.27
C LYS A 216 27.68 6.03 -0.90
N LEU A 217 26.39 6.19 -0.71
CA LEU A 217 25.48 5.08 -0.41
C LEU A 217 25.12 4.34 -1.70
N SER A 218 24.97 3.03 -1.59
CA SER A 218 24.68 2.14 -2.72
C SER A 218 23.18 1.99 -3.03
N SER A 219 22.29 2.40 -2.12
CA SER A 219 20.86 2.21 -2.25
C SER A 219 20.05 3.26 -1.48
N LEU A 220 18.78 3.39 -1.85
CA LEU A 220 17.76 4.12 -1.11
C LEU A 220 16.89 3.17 -0.28
N ASN A 221 16.18 3.72 0.70
CA ASN A 221 15.09 3.01 1.35
C ASN A 221 14.06 2.61 0.30
N VAL A 222 13.50 1.39 0.39
CA VAL A 222 12.60 0.84 -0.62
C VAL A 222 11.32 1.67 -0.81
N SER A 223 10.79 2.28 0.25
CA SER A 223 9.61 3.13 0.11
C SER A 223 9.89 4.45 -0.62
N VAL A 224 11.12 4.96 -0.49
CA VAL A 224 11.60 6.12 -1.25
C VAL A 224 11.80 5.74 -2.72
N ALA A 225 12.46 4.61 -2.99
CA ALA A 225 12.65 4.10 -4.36
C ALA A 225 11.30 3.89 -5.06
N ALA A 226 10.33 3.28 -4.38
CA ALA A 226 8.99 3.11 -4.91
C ALA A 226 8.32 4.46 -5.24
N GLY A 227 8.46 5.46 -4.37
CA GLY A 227 7.93 6.80 -4.61
C GLY A 227 8.52 7.45 -5.86
N ILE A 228 9.84 7.38 -6.03
CA ILE A 228 10.53 7.95 -7.19
C ILE A 228 10.00 7.34 -8.50
N VAL A 229 9.96 5.99 -8.60
CA VAL A 229 9.60 5.31 -9.84
C VAL A 229 8.10 5.40 -10.14
N LEU A 230 7.24 5.35 -9.11
CA LEU A 230 5.79 5.53 -9.30
C LEU A 230 5.44 6.93 -9.81
N TYR A 231 6.09 7.97 -9.30
CA TYR A 231 5.84 9.34 -9.75
C TYR A 231 6.50 9.65 -11.09
N GLU A 232 7.59 8.98 -11.45
CA GLU A 232 8.10 9.00 -12.83
C GLU A 232 7.07 8.45 -13.81
N ARG A 233 6.44 7.30 -13.49
CA ARG A 233 5.36 6.77 -14.31
C ARG A 233 4.25 7.78 -14.52
N ILE A 234 3.84 8.51 -13.46
CA ILE A 234 2.81 9.55 -13.57
C ILE A 234 3.27 10.65 -14.54
N SER A 235 4.54 11.08 -14.44
CA SER A 235 5.11 12.08 -15.34
C SER A 235 5.04 11.65 -16.81
N GLN A 236 5.50 10.42 -17.09
CA GLN A 236 5.46 9.86 -18.45
C GLN A 236 4.03 9.69 -18.99
N MET A 237 3.08 9.28 -18.14
CA MET A 237 1.66 9.18 -18.51
C MET A 237 1.05 10.55 -18.83
N ALA A 238 1.42 11.60 -18.09
CA ALA A 238 0.95 12.97 -18.34
C ALA A 238 1.50 13.52 -19.66
N GLU A 239 2.76 13.29 -19.98
CA GLU A 239 3.39 13.68 -21.23
C GLU A 239 2.72 12.98 -22.43
N LYS A 240 2.49 11.67 -22.33
CA LYS A 240 1.83 10.89 -23.39
C LYS A 240 0.41 11.35 -23.69
N ASN A 241 -0.33 11.81 -22.66
CA ASN A 241 -1.69 12.31 -22.85
C ASN A 241 -1.74 13.76 -23.38
N SER A 242 -0.59 14.43 -23.43
CA SER A 242 -0.46 15.81 -23.92
C SER A 242 -0.02 15.88 -25.39
N THR A 243 0.33 14.72 -25.97
CA THR A 243 0.74 14.54 -27.37
C THR A 243 -0.39 13.95 -28.20
#